data_70c75ab181aa3b00aab0ece2aefd323b
#
_entry.id   70c75ab181aa3b00aab0ece2aefd323b
#
_cell.length_a   1.000
_cell.length_b   1.000
_cell.length_c   1.000
_cell.angle_alpha   90.00
_cell.angle_beta   90.00
_cell.angle_gamma   90.00
#
_symmetry.space_group_name_H-M   'P 1'
#
loop_
_entity.id
_entity.type
_entity.pdbx_description
1 polymer ?
#
loop_
_entity_poly.entity_id
_entity_poly.type
_entity_poly.pdbx_seq_one_letter_code
_entity_poly.pdbx_strand_id
1 'polypeptide(L)'
;MKSYYIYTYGCQMNTADSERLSHQLESVGYTPTEDVETADLILLNTCAVRENAETKVYGRIGELMRLKRKNKNLILAVTGCMAQKNQAEMFKRAPHIDIVLGTHNIQHINEMIEEVQRGHTHQINVDMDNSVLPELEAKPNGTFYAWVPIMNGCNKFCTYCIVPHVRGREISRPVEAIVKEVTELGAKGFKEITLLGQNVNSYGLDFKDGTDFGTLVDALDGIPGIERIRYMTSHPQDMTKSMIDALGRSSNIVTHLHLPIQSGSDRILKKMNRHYTVEHYKELLSYCREKIKDVVVTTDIIVGFPGETEEDFQATLQLLKDVRYDMAYTFIYSKRSGTPAATMDDQVPEEVKRVRLQTLMDVQNEISYELNKPMEGQVFDIIVEGPSPRDEDMWFGRTSGNKMVLFPKDDSLSIGETVPSYIDKAQTWVCYGTIQKG
;
A
#
# COMPACT_ATOMS: atom_id res chain seq x y z
N MET A 1 -34.14 5.28 -0.59
CA MET A 1 -32.84 5.05 -1.30
C MET A 1 -32.22 3.82 -0.68
N LYS A 2 -31.57 2.98 -1.46
CA LYS A 2 -30.84 1.83 -0.94
C LYS A 2 -29.51 2.32 -0.38
N SER A 3 -29.08 1.74 0.74
CA SER A 3 -27.82 2.11 1.39
C SER A 3 -26.78 1.01 1.32
N TYR A 4 -25.50 1.38 1.34
CA TYR A 4 -24.40 0.43 1.35
C TYR A 4 -23.39 0.74 2.45
N TYR A 5 -22.74 -0.32 2.93
CA TYR A 5 -21.62 -0.24 3.87
C TYR A 5 -20.43 -1.03 3.33
N ILE A 6 -19.21 -0.45 3.33
CA ILE A 6 -17.99 -1.13 2.90
C ILE A 6 -17.04 -1.32 4.08
N TYR A 7 -16.72 -2.58 4.37
CA TYR A 7 -15.56 -2.92 5.18
C TYR A 7 -14.33 -3.04 4.29
N THR A 8 -13.31 -2.21 4.51
CA THR A 8 -12.04 -2.29 3.79
C THR A 8 -10.96 -2.87 4.68
N TYR A 9 -10.42 -4.02 4.27
CA TYR A 9 -9.30 -4.68 4.93
C TYR A 9 -8.11 -4.72 3.98
N GLY A 10 -6.91 -4.44 4.49
CA GLY A 10 -5.68 -4.68 3.73
C GLY A 10 -4.81 -3.46 3.50
N CYS A 11 -4.35 -3.28 2.26
CA CYS A 11 -3.42 -2.23 1.87
C CYS A 11 -4.12 -1.06 1.16
N GLN A 12 -3.35 -0.03 0.83
CA GLN A 12 -3.84 1.16 0.12
C GLN A 12 -4.51 0.84 -1.23
N MET A 13 -4.06 -0.21 -1.91
CA MET A 13 -4.73 -0.69 -3.14
C MET A 13 -6.17 -1.16 -2.85
N ASN A 14 -6.41 -1.83 -1.70
CA ASN A 14 -7.78 -2.17 -1.31
C ASN A 14 -8.61 -0.91 -0.99
N THR A 15 -7.99 0.11 -0.41
CA THR A 15 -8.68 1.41 -0.20
C THR A 15 -9.09 2.02 -1.53
N ALA A 16 -8.18 2.11 -2.50
CA ALA A 16 -8.48 2.60 -3.84
C ALA A 16 -9.55 1.74 -4.56
N ASP A 17 -9.50 0.41 -4.41
CA ASP A 17 -10.55 -0.48 -4.93
C ASP A 17 -11.91 -0.19 -4.28
N SER A 18 -11.95 0.13 -2.97
CA SER A 18 -13.19 0.51 -2.27
C SER A 18 -13.74 1.86 -2.74
N GLU A 19 -12.88 2.84 -3.03
CA GLU A 19 -13.26 4.15 -3.59
C GLU A 19 -13.90 4.00 -4.98
N ARG A 20 -13.37 3.10 -5.82
CA ARG A 20 -13.96 2.73 -7.12
C ARG A 20 -15.29 2.02 -6.95
N LEU A 21 -15.39 1.05 -6.04
CA LEU A 21 -16.64 0.37 -5.71
C LEU A 21 -17.71 1.34 -5.21
N SER A 22 -17.34 2.30 -4.36
CA SER A 22 -18.24 3.34 -3.89
C SER A 22 -18.81 4.16 -5.05
N HIS A 23 -17.95 4.59 -5.99
CA HIS A 23 -18.40 5.30 -7.18
C HIS A 23 -19.37 4.46 -8.05
N GLN A 24 -19.06 3.18 -8.28
CA GLN A 24 -19.93 2.26 -9.03
C GLN A 24 -21.32 2.12 -8.36
N LEU A 25 -21.37 1.96 -7.05
CA LEU A 25 -22.62 1.82 -6.30
C LEU A 25 -23.44 3.12 -6.30
N GLU A 26 -22.80 4.26 -6.12
CA GLU A 26 -23.47 5.57 -6.12
C GLU A 26 -24.02 5.94 -7.51
N SER A 27 -23.35 5.51 -8.59
CA SER A 27 -23.83 5.72 -9.97
C SER A 27 -25.19 5.07 -10.27
N VAL A 28 -25.55 4.02 -9.52
CA VAL A 28 -26.85 3.33 -9.63
C VAL A 28 -27.81 3.64 -8.47
N GLY A 29 -27.51 4.70 -7.70
CA GLY A 29 -28.43 5.27 -6.71
C GLY A 29 -28.33 4.66 -5.30
N TYR A 30 -27.27 3.93 -4.97
CA TYR A 30 -26.96 3.61 -3.58
C TYR A 30 -26.35 4.82 -2.87
N THR A 31 -26.54 4.90 -1.56
CA THR A 31 -25.94 5.93 -0.70
C THR A 31 -25.12 5.28 0.41
N PRO A 32 -23.94 5.84 0.78
CA PRO A 32 -23.16 5.29 1.88
C PRO A 32 -23.90 5.47 3.21
N THR A 33 -23.71 4.51 4.12
CA THR A 33 -24.16 4.61 5.51
C THR A 33 -23.01 4.29 6.46
N GLU A 34 -23.00 4.94 7.63
CA GLU A 34 -22.06 4.62 8.71
C GLU A 34 -22.62 3.52 9.63
N ASP A 35 -23.90 3.23 9.56
CA ASP A 35 -24.57 2.20 10.36
C ASP A 35 -24.78 0.92 9.54
N VAL A 36 -23.98 -0.09 9.82
CA VAL A 36 -24.06 -1.40 9.19
C VAL A 36 -25.41 -2.11 9.41
N GLU A 37 -26.13 -1.79 10.49
CA GLU A 37 -27.44 -2.39 10.81
C GLU A 37 -28.53 -1.96 9.83
N THR A 38 -28.36 -0.79 9.20
CA THR A 38 -29.34 -0.20 8.28
C THR A 38 -28.99 -0.39 6.81
N ALA A 39 -27.85 -1.01 6.51
CA ALA A 39 -27.39 -1.21 5.15
C ALA A 39 -28.25 -2.24 4.38
N ASP A 40 -28.55 -1.93 3.11
CA ASP A 40 -29.17 -2.85 2.16
C ASP A 40 -28.12 -3.72 1.43
N LEU A 41 -26.89 -3.23 1.36
CA LEU A 41 -25.73 -3.92 0.81
C LEU A 41 -24.54 -3.77 1.77
N ILE A 42 -23.95 -4.89 2.15
CA ILE A 42 -22.69 -4.91 2.88
C ILE A 42 -21.62 -5.54 1.99
N LEU A 43 -20.52 -4.82 1.78
CA LEU A 43 -19.41 -5.26 0.97
C LEU A 43 -18.14 -5.36 1.83
N LEU A 44 -17.48 -6.52 1.80
CA LEU A 44 -16.20 -6.72 2.45
C LEU A 44 -15.10 -6.77 1.38
N ASN A 45 -14.31 -5.71 1.27
CA ASN A 45 -13.10 -5.70 0.46
C ASN A 45 -11.93 -6.26 1.27
N THR A 46 -11.36 -7.37 0.82
CA THR A 46 -10.58 -8.27 1.63
C THR A 46 -9.15 -8.47 1.12
N CYS A 47 -8.24 -8.75 2.05
CA CYS A 47 -6.81 -8.95 1.79
C CYS A 47 -6.40 -10.41 2.05
N ALA A 48 -5.51 -10.95 1.21
CA ALA A 48 -4.93 -12.29 1.36
C ALA A 48 -3.47 -12.26 1.86
N VAL A 49 -2.97 -11.10 2.31
CA VAL A 49 -1.55 -10.94 2.65
C VAL A 49 -1.17 -11.60 3.97
N ARG A 50 -2.11 -11.79 4.91
CA ARG A 50 -1.86 -12.43 6.23
C ARG A 50 -2.96 -13.41 6.56
N GLU A 51 -2.61 -14.63 6.98
CA GLU A 51 -3.55 -15.69 7.34
C GLU A 51 -4.49 -15.27 8.47
N ASN A 52 -3.97 -14.56 9.48
CA ASN A 52 -4.79 -14.00 10.57
C ASN A 52 -5.84 -12.97 10.06
N ALA A 53 -5.61 -12.34 8.92
CA ALA A 53 -6.59 -11.43 8.33
C ALA A 53 -7.79 -12.22 7.76
N GLU A 54 -7.55 -13.37 7.12
CA GLU A 54 -8.63 -14.23 6.60
C GLU A 54 -9.54 -14.72 7.74
N THR A 55 -8.96 -15.15 8.88
CA THR A 55 -9.73 -15.59 10.05
C THR A 55 -10.62 -14.47 10.60
N LYS A 56 -10.10 -13.24 10.69
CA LYS A 56 -10.88 -12.06 11.13
C LYS A 56 -12.02 -11.74 10.16
N VAL A 57 -11.78 -11.86 8.86
CA VAL A 57 -12.81 -11.63 7.82
C VAL A 57 -13.92 -12.66 7.94
N TYR A 58 -13.61 -13.97 8.07
CA TYR A 58 -14.64 -14.98 8.27
C TYR A 58 -15.39 -14.82 9.59
N GLY A 59 -14.73 -14.37 10.66
CA GLY A 59 -15.39 -13.97 11.90
C GLY A 59 -16.42 -12.87 11.67
N ARG A 60 -16.05 -11.80 10.95
CA ARG A 60 -16.96 -10.72 10.60
C ARG A 60 -18.12 -11.19 9.70
N ILE A 61 -17.85 -12.02 8.70
CA ILE A 61 -18.89 -12.62 7.85
C ILE A 61 -19.88 -13.42 8.71
N GLY A 62 -19.39 -14.20 9.70
CA GLY A 62 -20.24 -14.93 10.64
C GLY A 62 -21.13 -14.03 11.50
N GLU A 63 -20.61 -12.90 11.98
CA GLU A 63 -21.41 -11.88 12.72
C GLU A 63 -22.51 -11.27 11.85
N LEU A 64 -22.22 -11.02 10.58
CA LEU A 64 -23.17 -10.43 9.63
C LEU A 64 -24.34 -11.39 9.26
N MET A 65 -24.17 -12.69 9.51
CA MET A 65 -25.28 -13.65 9.35
C MET A 65 -26.52 -13.23 10.18
N ARG A 66 -26.33 -12.62 11.34
CA ARG A 66 -27.44 -12.11 12.16
C ARG A 66 -28.27 -11.07 11.41
N LEU A 67 -27.61 -10.15 10.69
CA LEU A 67 -28.28 -9.12 9.89
C LEU A 67 -29.02 -9.75 8.72
N LYS A 68 -28.40 -10.68 8.03
CA LYS A 68 -29.01 -11.43 6.91
C LYS A 68 -30.26 -12.21 7.34
N ARG A 69 -30.28 -12.77 8.57
CA ARG A 69 -31.46 -13.45 9.13
C ARG A 69 -32.61 -12.45 9.43
N LYS A 70 -32.25 -11.24 9.88
CA LYS A 70 -33.19 -10.17 10.23
C LYS A 70 -33.76 -9.49 8.97
N ASN A 71 -32.91 -9.26 7.96
CA ASN A 71 -33.28 -8.71 6.67
C ASN A 71 -32.83 -9.67 5.55
N LYS A 72 -33.78 -10.43 4.99
CA LYS A 72 -33.49 -11.40 3.93
C LYS A 72 -33.12 -10.72 2.59
N ASN A 73 -33.47 -9.45 2.42
CA ASN A 73 -33.14 -8.67 1.22
C ASN A 73 -31.74 -8.02 1.30
N LEU A 74 -31.09 -8.08 2.46
CA LEU A 74 -29.70 -7.62 2.61
C LEU A 74 -28.80 -8.42 1.66
N ILE A 75 -27.99 -7.73 0.88
CA ILE A 75 -26.99 -8.35 0.00
C ILE A 75 -25.66 -8.34 0.72
N LEU A 76 -25.00 -9.48 0.81
CA LEU A 76 -23.66 -9.63 1.37
C LEU A 76 -22.66 -9.98 0.26
N ALA A 77 -21.77 -9.05 -0.06
CA ALA A 77 -20.74 -9.20 -1.09
C ALA A 77 -19.35 -9.29 -0.47
N VAL A 78 -18.49 -10.14 -1.00
CA VAL A 78 -17.08 -10.22 -0.64
C VAL A 78 -16.22 -10.03 -1.88
N THR A 79 -15.24 -9.13 -1.80
CA THR A 79 -14.32 -8.80 -2.91
C THR A 79 -12.86 -8.75 -2.43
N GLY A 80 -11.96 -8.49 -3.37
CA GLY A 80 -10.54 -8.31 -3.12
C GLY A 80 -9.73 -9.60 -3.18
N CYS A 81 -8.49 -9.53 -2.67
CA CYS A 81 -7.51 -10.62 -2.83
C CYS A 81 -7.95 -11.95 -2.20
N MET A 82 -8.70 -11.92 -1.07
CA MET A 82 -9.19 -13.15 -0.43
C MET A 82 -10.33 -13.76 -1.24
N ALA A 83 -11.23 -12.95 -1.81
CA ALA A 83 -12.28 -13.42 -2.71
C ALA A 83 -11.67 -14.08 -3.96
N GLN A 84 -10.66 -13.43 -4.55
CA GLN A 84 -9.92 -13.96 -5.69
C GLN A 84 -9.21 -15.29 -5.38
N LYS A 85 -8.64 -15.43 -4.16
CA LYS A 85 -7.95 -16.65 -3.74
C LYS A 85 -8.89 -17.80 -3.46
N ASN A 86 -9.97 -17.54 -2.71
CA ASN A 86 -10.83 -18.59 -2.16
C ASN A 86 -12.03 -18.91 -3.06
N GLN A 87 -12.42 -18.03 -3.96
CA GLN A 87 -13.43 -18.24 -4.99
C GLN A 87 -14.73 -18.89 -4.46
N ALA A 88 -15.28 -19.88 -5.16
CA ALA A 88 -16.52 -20.56 -4.78
C ALA A 88 -16.48 -21.31 -3.44
N GLU A 89 -15.27 -21.57 -2.90
CA GLU A 89 -15.12 -22.19 -1.56
C GLU A 89 -15.70 -21.29 -0.45
N MET A 90 -15.75 -19.97 -0.69
CA MET A 90 -16.35 -19.03 0.24
C MET A 90 -17.82 -19.31 0.50
N PHE A 91 -18.59 -19.70 -0.52
CA PHE A 91 -20.00 -20.06 -0.35
C PHE A 91 -20.21 -21.33 0.48
N LYS A 92 -19.30 -22.31 0.36
CA LYS A 92 -19.36 -23.52 1.19
C LYS A 92 -19.11 -23.20 2.66
N ARG A 93 -18.13 -22.31 2.93
CA ARG A 93 -17.76 -21.92 4.29
C ARG A 93 -18.75 -20.92 4.91
N ALA A 94 -19.37 -20.08 4.09
CA ALA A 94 -20.33 -19.06 4.51
C ALA A 94 -21.48 -18.94 3.46
N PRO A 95 -22.51 -19.85 3.54
CA PRO A 95 -23.57 -19.92 2.53
C PRO A 95 -24.47 -18.68 2.43
N HIS A 96 -24.34 -17.75 3.36
CA HIS A 96 -25.10 -16.48 3.39
C HIS A 96 -24.40 -15.35 2.61
N ILE A 97 -23.23 -15.58 2.01
CA ILE A 97 -22.64 -14.68 1.03
C ILE A 97 -23.44 -14.80 -0.26
N ASP A 98 -23.79 -13.65 -0.84
CA ASP A 98 -24.54 -13.59 -2.12
C ASP A 98 -23.61 -13.41 -3.31
N ILE A 99 -22.52 -12.63 -3.13
CA ILE A 99 -21.59 -12.25 -4.21
C ILE A 99 -20.14 -12.50 -3.78
N VAL A 100 -19.37 -13.13 -4.68
CA VAL A 100 -17.89 -13.23 -4.59
C VAL A 100 -17.30 -12.59 -5.84
N LEU A 101 -16.56 -11.49 -5.65
CA LEU A 101 -16.04 -10.64 -6.73
C LEU A 101 -14.51 -10.58 -6.67
N GLY A 102 -13.85 -10.96 -7.77
CA GLY A 102 -12.39 -10.90 -7.91
C GLY A 102 -11.86 -9.48 -8.08
N THR A 103 -10.55 -9.36 -7.96
CA THR A 103 -9.83 -8.07 -8.01
C THR A 103 -9.85 -7.39 -9.39
N HIS A 104 -10.13 -8.13 -10.46
CA HIS A 104 -10.21 -7.63 -11.84
C HIS A 104 -11.64 -7.27 -12.28
N ASN A 105 -12.63 -7.48 -11.42
CA ASN A 105 -14.04 -7.54 -11.83
C ASN A 105 -14.92 -6.45 -11.18
N ILE A 106 -14.31 -5.41 -10.58
CA ILE A 106 -15.00 -4.32 -9.86
C ILE A 106 -16.11 -3.69 -10.71
N GLN A 107 -15.91 -3.55 -12.02
CA GLN A 107 -16.87 -2.99 -12.97
C GLN A 107 -18.19 -3.79 -13.06
N HIS A 108 -18.19 -5.06 -12.67
CA HIS A 108 -19.36 -5.94 -12.75
C HIS A 108 -20.20 -5.98 -11.48
N ILE A 109 -19.87 -5.21 -10.44
CA ILE A 109 -20.55 -5.26 -9.14
C ILE A 109 -22.05 -4.95 -9.28
N ASN A 110 -22.42 -3.96 -10.09
CA ASN A 110 -23.81 -3.55 -10.26
C ASN A 110 -24.66 -4.63 -10.95
N GLU A 111 -24.13 -5.26 -12.00
CA GLU A 111 -24.77 -6.38 -12.70
C GLU A 111 -25.02 -7.56 -11.75
N MET A 112 -24.03 -7.90 -10.91
CA MET A 112 -24.14 -9.00 -9.96
C MET A 112 -25.15 -8.71 -8.85
N ILE A 113 -25.26 -7.44 -8.41
CA ILE A 113 -26.28 -7.01 -7.46
C ILE A 113 -27.69 -7.17 -8.07
N GLU A 114 -27.88 -6.78 -9.32
CA GLU A 114 -29.14 -6.96 -10.02
C GLU A 114 -29.54 -8.43 -10.12
N GLU A 115 -28.61 -9.33 -10.45
CA GLU A 115 -28.88 -10.76 -10.52
C GLU A 115 -29.31 -11.32 -9.15
N VAL A 116 -28.68 -10.90 -8.06
CA VAL A 116 -29.09 -11.27 -6.71
C VAL A 116 -30.51 -10.77 -6.40
N GLN A 117 -30.86 -9.53 -6.81
CA GLN A 117 -32.20 -8.97 -6.61
C GLN A 117 -33.28 -9.69 -7.44
N ARG A 118 -32.91 -10.31 -8.58
CA ARG A 118 -33.78 -11.18 -9.38
C ARG A 118 -33.95 -12.58 -8.76
N GLY A 119 -33.25 -12.87 -7.65
CA GLY A 119 -33.32 -14.16 -6.95
C GLY A 119 -32.18 -15.15 -7.30
N HIS A 120 -31.22 -14.75 -8.11
CA HIS A 120 -30.05 -15.55 -8.45
C HIS A 120 -28.93 -15.33 -7.43
N THR A 121 -28.96 -16.04 -6.32
CA THR A 121 -27.93 -15.98 -5.27
C THR A 121 -26.63 -16.70 -5.66
N HIS A 122 -25.54 -16.50 -4.88
CA HIS A 122 -24.23 -17.09 -5.11
C HIS A 122 -23.60 -16.68 -6.44
N GLN A 123 -23.69 -15.39 -6.76
CA GLN A 123 -23.00 -14.83 -7.92
C GLN A 123 -21.49 -14.83 -7.70
N ILE A 124 -20.73 -15.28 -8.70
CA ILE A 124 -19.26 -15.29 -8.65
C ILE A 124 -18.68 -14.78 -9.97
N ASN A 125 -17.75 -13.83 -9.86
CA ASN A 125 -16.91 -13.41 -10.96
C ASN A 125 -15.48 -13.17 -10.43
N VAL A 126 -14.59 -14.12 -10.75
CA VAL A 126 -13.19 -14.14 -10.31
C VAL A 126 -12.23 -14.34 -11.49
N ASP A 127 -12.71 -14.08 -12.70
CA ASP A 127 -11.89 -14.18 -13.90
C ASP A 127 -10.77 -13.14 -13.85
N MET A 128 -9.57 -13.55 -14.21
CA MET A 128 -8.42 -12.66 -14.33
C MET A 128 -8.17 -12.38 -15.81
N ASP A 129 -8.77 -11.30 -16.30
CA ASP A 129 -8.40 -10.74 -17.59
C ASP A 129 -7.13 -9.89 -17.41
N ASN A 130 -6.04 -10.28 -18.06
CA ASN A 130 -4.78 -9.59 -18.03
C ASN A 130 -4.53 -8.78 -19.33
N SER A 131 -5.58 -8.47 -20.08
CA SER A 131 -5.44 -7.75 -21.35
C SER A 131 -5.49 -6.23 -21.19
N VAL A 132 -6.41 -5.70 -20.38
CA VAL A 132 -6.62 -4.27 -20.17
C VAL A 132 -7.16 -4.01 -18.76
N LEU A 133 -6.69 -2.95 -18.08
CA LEU A 133 -7.34 -2.47 -16.87
C LEU A 133 -8.51 -1.55 -17.25
N PRO A 134 -9.71 -1.77 -16.69
CA PRO A 134 -10.82 -0.84 -16.90
C PRO A 134 -10.49 0.52 -16.23
N GLU A 135 -10.71 1.59 -16.97
CA GLU A 135 -10.64 2.95 -16.43
C GLU A 135 -11.91 3.22 -15.62
N LEU A 136 -11.82 3.05 -14.30
CA LEU A 136 -12.92 3.24 -13.37
C LEU A 136 -12.71 4.55 -12.59
N GLU A 137 -13.74 5.39 -12.60
CA GLU A 137 -13.75 6.56 -11.74
C GLU A 137 -13.75 6.16 -10.27
N ALA A 138 -13.05 6.93 -9.45
CA ALA A 138 -12.98 6.76 -8.02
C ALA A 138 -13.62 7.93 -7.30
N LYS A 139 -14.13 7.68 -6.10
CA LYS A 139 -14.55 8.72 -5.16
C LYS A 139 -13.55 8.73 -4.00
N PRO A 140 -12.50 9.57 -4.06
CA PRO A 140 -11.53 9.63 -2.98
C PRO A 140 -12.17 9.95 -1.63
N ASN A 141 -11.78 9.21 -0.60
CA ASN A 141 -12.23 9.44 0.77
C ASN A 141 -11.35 10.46 1.51
N GLY A 142 -10.17 10.78 0.97
CA GLY A 142 -9.26 11.78 1.51
C GLY A 142 -9.77 13.20 1.29
N THR A 143 -9.41 14.10 2.20
CA THR A 143 -9.79 15.53 2.10
C THR A 143 -8.76 16.33 1.30
N PHE A 144 -7.50 15.97 1.34
CA PHE A 144 -6.39 16.64 0.65
C PHE A 144 -5.51 15.69 -0.16
N TYR A 145 -5.67 14.37 0.01
CA TYR A 145 -4.88 13.34 -0.68
C TYR A 145 -5.78 12.35 -1.42
N ALA A 146 -5.25 11.75 -2.47
CA ALA A 146 -5.92 10.71 -3.24
C ALA A 146 -4.99 9.54 -3.58
N TRP A 147 -5.56 8.34 -3.66
CA TRP A 147 -4.88 7.15 -4.15
C TRP A 147 -5.08 7.03 -5.65
N VAL A 148 -3.98 6.93 -6.40
CA VAL A 148 -4.00 6.80 -7.87
C VAL A 148 -3.33 5.48 -8.27
N PRO A 149 -4.09 4.39 -8.45
CA PRO A 149 -3.55 3.17 -9.02
C PRO A 149 -3.05 3.41 -10.44
N ILE A 150 -1.75 3.14 -10.67
CA ILE A 150 -1.10 3.31 -11.97
C ILE A 150 -0.95 2.00 -12.72
N MET A 151 -1.02 0.88 -12.00
CA MET A 151 -0.90 -0.47 -12.54
C MET A 151 -1.54 -1.49 -11.60
N ASN A 152 -1.80 -2.69 -12.09
CA ASN A 152 -2.24 -3.84 -11.30
C ASN A 152 -1.37 -5.07 -11.61
N GLY A 153 -1.27 -6.01 -10.64
CA GLY A 153 -0.51 -7.24 -10.80
C GLY A 153 1.00 -7.11 -10.55
N CYS A 154 1.70 -8.24 -10.60
CA CYS A 154 3.16 -8.29 -10.42
C CYS A 154 3.77 -9.51 -11.10
N ASN A 155 4.86 -9.32 -11.84
CA ASN A 155 5.57 -10.37 -12.56
C ASN A 155 6.76 -10.96 -11.77
N LYS A 156 6.97 -10.56 -10.50
CA LYS A 156 8.19 -10.96 -9.78
C LYS A 156 8.16 -12.35 -9.16
N PHE A 157 7.04 -12.97 -8.96
CA PHE A 157 6.91 -14.34 -8.41
C PHE A 157 7.85 -14.65 -7.23
N CYS A 158 8.05 -13.69 -6.32
CA CYS A 158 8.78 -13.95 -5.08
C CYS A 158 8.17 -15.13 -4.35
N THR A 159 8.97 -16.09 -3.88
CA THR A 159 8.50 -17.40 -3.38
C THR A 159 7.56 -17.32 -2.17
N TYR A 160 7.54 -16.21 -1.45
CA TYR A 160 6.67 -15.94 -0.30
C TYR A 160 5.42 -15.14 -0.64
N CYS A 161 5.27 -14.67 -1.89
CA CYS A 161 4.26 -13.69 -2.25
C CYS A 161 3.08 -14.31 -2.98
N ILE A 162 1.86 -13.97 -2.53
CA ILE A 162 0.62 -14.43 -3.16
C ILE A 162 0.11 -13.47 -4.26
N VAL A 163 0.68 -12.28 -4.36
CA VAL A 163 0.18 -11.21 -5.25
C VAL A 163 -0.02 -11.64 -6.70
N PRO A 164 0.94 -12.30 -7.39
CA PRO A 164 0.73 -12.73 -8.78
C PRO A 164 -0.46 -13.66 -8.98
N HIS A 165 -0.84 -14.40 -7.92
CA HIS A 165 -1.95 -15.36 -7.96
C HIS A 165 -3.32 -14.73 -7.68
N VAL A 166 -3.35 -13.51 -7.11
CA VAL A 166 -4.60 -12.83 -6.72
C VAL A 166 -4.80 -11.47 -7.38
N ARG A 167 -3.76 -10.91 -8.01
CA ARG A 167 -3.84 -9.67 -8.79
C ARG A 167 -3.30 -9.81 -10.21
N GLY A 168 -2.89 -11.02 -10.60
CA GLY A 168 -2.49 -11.34 -11.97
C GLY A 168 -1.14 -10.78 -12.38
N ARG A 169 -0.92 -10.73 -13.69
CA ARG A 169 0.27 -10.14 -14.32
C ARG A 169 0.21 -8.62 -14.27
N GLU A 170 1.38 -8.01 -14.44
CA GLU A 170 1.49 -6.55 -14.55
C GLU A 170 0.72 -6.03 -15.76
N ILE A 171 -0.14 -5.05 -15.50
CA ILE A 171 -0.86 -4.27 -16.50
C ILE A 171 -0.78 -2.82 -16.04
N SER A 172 -0.17 -1.97 -16.87
CA SER A 172 -0.04 -0.54 -16.63
C SER A 172 -1.22 0.22 -17.23
N ARG A 173 -1.63 1.30 -16.58
CA ARG A 173 -2.59 2.26 -17.13
C ARG A 173 -1.87 3.23 -18.08
N PRO A 174 -2.54 3.71 -19.15
CA PRO A 174 -1.95 4.71 -20.03
C PRO A 174 -1.52 5.98 -19.31
N VAL A 175 -0.37 6.56 -19.70
CA VAL A 175 0.15 7.80 -19.09
C VAL A 175 -0.89 8.91 -19.15
N GLU A 176 -1.55 9.08 -20.29
CA GLU A 176 -2.54 10.14 -20.53
C GLU A 176 -3.76 10.00 -19.60
N ALA A 177 -4.19 8.76 -19.29
CA ALA A 177 -5.29 8.51 -18.39
C ALA A 177 -4.94 8.91 -16.95
N ILE A 178 -3.71 8.59 -16.52
CA ILE A 178 -3.21 8.96 -15.19
C ILE A 178 -3.04 10.48 -15.08
N VAL A 179 -2.43 11.13 -16.08
CA VAL A 179 -2.26 12.58 -16.12
C VAL A 179 -3.61 13.30 -16.07
N LYS A 180 -4.60 12.81 -16.82
CA LYS A 180 -5.96 13.35 -16.77
C LYS A 180 -6.56 13.26 -15.38
N GLU A 181 -6.53 12.07 -14.75
CA GLU A 181 -7.04 11.85 -13.40
C GLU A 181 -6.38 12.77 -12.38
N VAL A 182 -5.05 12.87 -12.41
CA VAL A 182 -4.27 13.71 -11.49
C VAL A 182 -4.57 15.19 -11.69
N THR A 183 -4.75 15.65 -12.95
CA THR A 183 -5.13 17.02 -13.27
C THR A 183 -6.52 17.34 -12.70
N GLU A 184 -7.48 16.43 -12.84
CA GLU A 184 -8.82 16.60 -12.28
C GLU A 184 -8.81 16.62 -10.74
N LEU A 185 -7.95 15.81 -10.10
CA LEU A 185 -7.76 15.83 -8.65
C LEU A 185 -7.19 17.17 -8.19
N GLY A 186 -6.16 17.70 -8.86
CA GLY A 186 -5.60 19.02 -8.56
C GLY A 186 -6.64 20.14 -8.70
N ALA A 187 -7.46 20.11 -9.75
CA ALA A 187 -8.56 21.05 -9.95
C ALA A 187 -9.65 20.96 -8.86
N LYS A 188 -9.85 19.80 -8.25
CA LYS A 188 -10.76 19.58 -7.12
C LYS A 188 -10.17 19.98 -5.76
N GLY A 189 -8.89 20.43 -5.72
CA GLY A 189 -8.22 20.90 -4.51
C GLY A 189 -7.42 19.84 -3.76
N PHE A 190 -7.23 18.65 -4.32
CA PHE A 190 -6.30 17.66 -3.75
C PHE A 190 -4.86 18.16 -3.89
N LYS A 191 -4.09 18.04 -2.82
CA LYS A 191 -2.70 18.53 -2.70
C LYS A 191 -1.67 17.45 -2.85
N GLU A 192 -2.00 16.25 -2.40
CA GLU A 192 -1.12 15.10 -2.41
C GLU A 192 -1.77 13.93 -3.15
N ILE A 193 -1.02 13.26 -4.02
CA ILE A 193 -1.42 11.99 -4.60
C ILE A 193 -0.41 10.90 -4.22
N THR A 194 -0.89 9.67 -4.14
CA THR A 194 -0.02 8.50 -3.97
C THR A 194 -0.23 7.54 -5.12
N LEU A 195 0.81 7.36 -5.93
CA LEU A 195 0.83 6.39 -7.03
C LEU A 195 0.90 4.97 -6.45
N LEU A 196 -0.06 4.13 -6.79
CA LEU A 196 -0.19 2.78 -6.29
C LEU A 196 0.04 1.72 -7.37
N GLY A 197 0.73 0.67 -6.98
CA GLY A 197 0.93 -0.55 -7.75
C GLY A 197 1.48 -1.64 -6.84
N GLN A 198 1.63 -2.86 -7.32
CA GLN A 198 2.30 -3.93 -6.58
C GLN A 198 3.82 -3.89 -6.77
N ASN A 199 4.27 -3.16 -7.79
CA ASN A 199 5.66 -2.88 -8.11
C ASN A 199 5.69 -1.63 -9.02
N VAL A 200 5.60 -0.42 -8.45
CA VAL A 200 5.43 0.81 -9.23
C VAL A 200 6.58 1.09 -10.21
N ASN A 201 7.78 0.65 -9.88
CA ASN A 201 8.93 0.88 -10.74
C ASN A 201 9.04 -0.10 -11.93
N SER A 202 8.10 -1.05 -12.08
CA SER A 202 7.91 -1.79 -13.33
C SER A 202 6.81 -1.19 -14.23
N TYR A 203 6.23 -0.04 -13.84
CA TYR A 203 5.25 0.66 -14.66
C TYR A 203 5.75 0.88 -16.09
N GLY A 204 4.91 0.60 -17.06
CA GLY A 204 5.17 0.81 -18.48
C GLY A 204 5.97 -0.29 -19.17
N LEU A 205 6.61 -1.22 -18.43
CA LEU A 205 7.40 -2.30 -19.05
C LEU A 205 6.57 -3.23 -19.93
N ASP A 206 5.26 -3.33 -19.69
CA ASP A 206 4.31 -4.11 -20.49
C ASP A 206 3.95 -3.43 -21.81
N PHE A 207 4.11 -2.13 -21.99
CA PHE A 207 3.87 -1.39 -23.23
C PHE A 207 4.90 -1.69 -24.32
N LYS A 208 6.15 -2.00 -23.95
CA LYS A 208 7.26 -2.32 -24.87
C LYS A 208 7.63 -1.20 -25.88
N ASP A 209 7.30 0.03 -25.56
CA ASP A 209 7.55 1.22 -26.37
C ASP A 209 8.61 2.17 -25.78
N GLY A 210 9.19 1.77 -24.65
CA GLY A 210 10.18 2.55 -23.90
C GLY A 210 9.61 3.40 -22.78
N THR A 211 8.28 3.42 -22.60
CA THR A 211 7.63 4.05 -21.46
C THR A 211 8.04 3.34 -20.16
N ASP A 212 8.41 4.10 -19.14
CA ASP A 212 8.76 3.61 -17.81
C ASP A 212 8.19 4.51 -16.70
N PHE A 213 8.45 4.18 -15.46
CA PHE A 213 8.02 4.98 -14.31
C PHE A 213 8.63 6.39 -14.32
N GLY A 214 9.86 6.55 -14.82
CA GLY A 214 10.50 7.86 -14.99
C GLY A 214 9.72 8.75 -15.96
N THR A 215 9.26 8.18 -17.08
CA THR A 215 8.38 8.85 -18.05
C THR A 215 7.09 9.33 -17.39
N LEU A 216 6.47 8.50 -16.53
CA LEU A 216 5.28 8.90 -15.80
C LEU A 216 5.57 10.03 -14.80
N VAL A 217 6.68 9.94 -14.04
CA VAL A 217 7.10 10.99 -13.10
C VAL A 217 7.25 12.33 -13.82
N ASP A 218 7.92 12.34 -14.98
CA ASP A 218 8.10 13.57 -15.79
C ASP A 218 6.76 14.12 -16.30
N ALA A 219 5.83 13.26 -16.69
CA ALA A 219 4.51 13.67 -17.16
C ALA A 219 3.62 14.23 -16.03
N LEU A 220 3.86 13.87 -14.80
CA LEU A 220 3.11 14.33 -13.62
C LEU A 220 3.76 15.55 -12.96
N ASP A 221 5.01 15.87 -13.28
CA ASP A 221 5.72 16.99 -12.64
C ASP A 221 5.06 18.33 -12.97
N GLY A 222 4.83 19.13 -11.95
CA GLY A 222 4.27 20.47 -12.09
C GLY A 222 2.77 20.54 -12.45
N ILE A 223 1.99 19.46 -12.30
CA ILE A 223 0.53 19.53 -12.49
C ILE A 223 -0.08 20.53 -11.48
N PRO A 224 -0.85 21.51 -11.95
CA PRO A 224 -1.41 22.54 -11.09
C PRO A 224 -2.27 21.98 -9.95
N GLY A 225 -2.06 22.49 -8.74
CA GLY A 225 -2.78 22.08 -7.54
C GLY A 225 -2.17 20.89 -6.82
N ILE A 226 -1.30 20.09 -7.45
CA ILE A 226 -0.62 18.96 -6.80
C ILE A 226 0.73 19.43 -6.27
N GLU A 227 0.85 19.47 -4.95
CA GLU A 227 2.07 19.90 -4.27
C GLU A 227 3.03 18.74 -4.00
N ARG A 228 2.48 17.50 -3.87
CA ARG A 228 3.28 16.33 -3.51
C ARG A 228 2.79 15.06 -4.20
N ILE A 229 3.73 14.32 -4.77
CA ILE A 229 3.50 13.01 -5.37
C ILE A 229 4.27 11.96 -4.59
N ARG A 230 3.56 11.01 -3.96
CA ARG A 230 4.11 9.83 -3.32
C ARG A 230 3.99 8.62 -4.23
N TYR A 231 4.82 7.64 -4.00
CA TYR A 231 4.73 6.32 -4.63
C TYR A 231 5.09 5.23 -3.63
N MET A 232 4.55 4.03 -3.83
CA MET A 232 4.70 2.93 -2.89
C MET A 232 5.06 1.65 -3.63
N THR A 233 5.80 0.75 -2.93
CA THR A 233 6.12 -0.60 -3.40
C THR A 233 7.01 -0.65 -4.64
N SER A 234 8.30 -0.40 -4.45
CA SER A 234 9.34 -0.58 -5.47
C SER A 234 10.03 -1.94 -5.35
N HIS A 235 10.71 -2.36 -6.43
CA HIS A 235 11.50 -3.58 -6.43
C HIS A 235 12.93 -3.27 -6.95
N PRO A 236 14.01 -3.66 -6.25
CA PRO A 236 15.37 -3.32 -6.63
C PRO A 236 15.77 -3.71 -8.06
N GLN A 237 15.25 -4.82 -8.56
CA GLN A 237 15.52 -5.29 -9.92
C GLN A 237 15.06 -4.32 -11.02
N ASP A 238 14.01 -3.55 -10.78
CA ASP A 238 13.41 -2.67 -11.77
C ASP A 238 13.78 -1.19 -11.55
N MET A 239 14.65 -0.92 -10.57
CA MET A 239 15.15 0.42 -10.32
C MET A 239 16.26 0.74 -11.33
N THR A 240 15.98 1.63 -12.28
CA THR A 240 16.95 2.06 -13.31
C THR A 240 17.56 3.42 -12.97
N LYS A 241 18.73 3.72 -13.54
CA LYS A 241 19.36 5.03 -13.37
C LYS A 241 18.51 6.16 -13.98
N SER A 242 17.88 5.94 -15.13
CA SER A 242 16.98 6.91 -15.76
C SER A 242 15.81 7.29 -14.85
N MET A 243 15.23 6.28 -14.17
CA MET A 243 14.19 6.50 -13.19
C MET A 243 14.68 7.28 -11.97
N ILE A 244 15.86 6.93 -11.42
CA ILE A 244 16.45 7.67 -10.31
C ILE A 244 16.72 9.13 -10.69
N ASP A 245 17.20 9.37 -11.92
CA ASP A 245 17.41 10.72 -12.45
C ASP A 245 16.08 11.49 -12.57
N ALA A 246 14.98 10.82 -13.00
CA ALA A 246 13.65 11.43 -13.03
C ALA A 246 13.16 11.80 -11.64
N LEU A 247 13.32 10.92 -10.65
CA LEU A 247 12.99 11.19 -9.24
C LEU A 247 13.79 12.38 -8.70
N GLY A 248 15.08 12.48 -9.04
CA GLY A 248 15.97 13.53 -8.56
C GLY A 248 15.69 14.91 -9.16
N ARG A 249 15.11 15.00 -10.38
CA ARG A 249 14.81 16.29 -11.04
C ARG A 249 13.40 16.79 -10.82
N SER A 250 12.46 15.92 -10.43
CA SER A 250 11.07 16.31 -10.22
C SER A 250 10.94 17.28 -9.06
N SER A 251 10.08 18.28 -9.21
CA SER A 251 9.86 19.34 -8.25
C SER A 251 8.87 18.96 -7.14
N ASN A 252 7.99 17.99 -7.39
CA ASN A 252 6.89 17.62 -6.48
C ASN A 252 6.88 16.15 -6.08
N ILE A 253 7.76 15.30 -6.62
CA ILE A 253 7.93 13.95 -6.12
C ILE A 253 8.57 13.95 -4.72
N VAL A 254 8.13 13.08 -3.85
CA VAL A 254 8.67 12.99 -2.48
C VAL A 254 10.11 12.47 -2.47
N THR A 255 10.88 12.91 -1.47
CA THR A 255 12.24 12.39 -1.24
C THR A 255 12.24 11.04 -0.51
N HIS A 256 11.09 10.46 -0.23
CA HIS A 256 10.93 9.15 0.40
C HIS A 256 11.01 8.03 -0.64
N LEU A 257 12.04 7.20 -0.53
CA LEU A 257 12.23 5.99 -1.33
C LEU A 257 11.98 4.75 -0.48
N HIS A 258 10.89 4.02 -0.77
CA HIS A 258 10.67 2.69 -0.18
C HIS A 258 11.17 1.61 -1.14
N LEU A 259 12.31 0.97 -0.81
CA LEU A 259 12.97 -0.04 -1.65
C LEU A 259 13.23 -1.33 -0.86
N PRO A 260 12.28 -2.28 -0.85
CA PRO A 260 12.35 -3.52 -0.08
C PRO A 260 13.49 -4.44 -0.48
N ILE A 261 14.51 -4.58 0.38
CA ILE A 261 15.63 -5.55 0.19
C ILE A 261 15.22 -6.97 0.54
N GLN A 262 14.41 -7.15 1.57
CA GLN A 262 13.91 -8.40 2.17
C GLN A 262 14.93 -9.20 2.98
N SER A 263 16.19 -9.33 2.56
CA SER A 263 17.28 -10.01 3.27
C SER A 263 18.64 -9.44 2.87
N GLY A 264 19.59 -9.43 3.79
CA GLY A 264 21.00 -9.08 3.53
C GLY A 264 21.86 -10.23 3.04
N SER A 265 21.29 -11.40 2.74
CA SER A 265 21.98 -12.57 2.24
C SER A 265 21.60 -12.88 0.79
N ASP A 266 22.58 -12.89 -0.12
CA ASP A 266 22.35 -13.26 -1.53
C ASP A 266 21.80 -14.69 -1.67
N ARG A 267 22.19 -15.60 -0.77
CA ARG A 267 21.68 -16.97 -0.72
C ARG A 267 20.16 -16.98 -0.42
N ILE A 268 19.74 -16.19 0.54
CA ILE A 268 18.31 -16.06 0.89
C ILE A 268 17.54 -15.29 -0.18
N LEU A 269 18.10 -14.22 -0.74
CA LEU A 269 17.49 -13.50 -1.87
C LEU A 269 17.23 -14.45 -3.05
N LYS A 270 18.19 -15.32 -3.38
CA LYS A 270 18.00 -16.34 -4.42
C LYS A 270 16.88 -17.33 -4.07
N LYS A 271 16.78 -17.79 -2.80
CA LYS A 271 15.68 -18.65 -2.34
C LYS A 271 14.32 -17.93 -2.39
N MET A 272 14.32 -16.63 -2.16
CA MET A 272 13.14 -15.75 -2.29
C MET A 272 12.74 -15.48 -3.75
N ASN A 273 13.50 -15.98 -4.74
CA ASN A 273 13.35 -15.68 -6.17
C ASN A 273 13.54 -14.18 -6.48
N ARG A 274 14.52 -13.56 -5.81
CA ARG A 274 14.88 -12.15 -6.05
C ARG A 274 16.19 -12.11 -6.86
N HIS A 275 16.10 -11.53 -8.07
CA HIS A 275 17.16 -11.58 -9.08
C HIS A 275 18.08 -10.36 -9.02
N TYR A 276 18.61 -10.06 -7.85
CA TYR A 276 19.63 -9.04 -7.59
C TYR A 276 20.49 -9.48 -6.39
N THR A 277 21.65 -8.86 -6.25
CA THR A 277 22.57 -9.07 -5.13
C THR A 277 22.53 -7.90 -4.16
N VAL A 278 23.01 -8.12 -2.95
CA VAL A 278 23.18 -7.08 -1.93
C VAL A 278 24.10 -5.97 -2.43
N GLU A 279 25.16 -6.31 -3.17
CA GLU A 279 26.10 -5.33 -3.73
C GLU A 279 25.41 -4.43 -4.76
N HIS A 280 24.69 -5.01 -5.73
CA HIS A 280 23.90 -4.24 -6.69
C HIS A 280 22.88 -3.30 -6.00
N TYR A 281 22.24 -3.78 -4.93
CA TYR A 281 21.31 -2.97 -4.15
C TYR A 281 22.02 -1.76 -3.49
N LYS A 282 23.23 -1.96 -2.92
CA LYS A 282 24.03 -0.87 -2.35
C LYS A 282 24.45 0.15 -3.40
N GLU A 283 24.82 -0.29 -4.59
CA GLU A 283 25.15 0.58 -5.73
C GLU A 283 23.96 1.47 -6.13
N LEU A 284 22.75 0.87 -6.22
CA LEU A 284 21.52 1.60 -6.51
C LEU A 284 21.24 2.66 -5.44
N LEU A 285 21.35 2.32 -4.17
CA LEU A 285 21.13 3.28 -3.08
C LEU A 285 22.18 4.38 -3.06
N SER A 286 23.42 4.07 -3.35
CA SER A 286 24.48 5.08 -3.48
C SER A 286 24.12 6.09 -4.57
N TYR A 287 23.63 5.61 -5.73
CA TYR A 287 23.20 6.46 -6.82
C TYR A 287 21.95 7.28 -6.46
N CYS A 288 20.98 6.69 -5.74
CA CYS A 288 19.83 7.43 -5.24
C CYS A 288 20.25 8.59 -4.31
N ARG A 289 21.20 8.33 -3.40
CA ARG A 289 21.72 9.35 -2.48
C ARG A 289 22.52 10.46 -3.19
N GLU A 290 23.12 10.15 -4.32
CA GLU A 290 23.79 11.17 -5.18
C GLU A 290 22.77 12.06 -5.90
N LYS A 291 21.67 11.46 -6.41
CA LYS A 291 20.74 12.16 -7.32
C LYS A 291 19.55 12.79 -6.60
N ILE A 292 19.06 12.19 -5.53
CA ILE A 292 17.90 12.67 -4.79
C ILE A 292 18.36 13.35 -3.51
N LYS A 293 18.23 14.66 -3.47
CA LYS A 293 18.62 15.45 -2.30
C LYS A 293 17.82 15.02 -1.07
N ASP A 294 18.49 14.84 0.06
CA ASP A 294 17.90 14.49 1.36
C ASP A 294 16.98 13.25 1.28
N VAL A 295 17.36 12.26 0.44
CA VAL A 295 16.57 11.04 0.28
C VAL A 295 16.43 10.28 1.59
N VAL A 296 15.20 9.98 1.96
CA VAL A 296 14.82 9.13 3.08
C VAL A 296 14.58 7.72 2.57
N VAL A 297 15.38 6.77 3.00
CA VAL A 297 15.32 5.38 2.50
C VAL A 297 14.66 4.48 3.51
N THR A 298 13.61 3.79 3.08
CA THR A 298 12.94 2.77 3.89
C THR A 298 12.93 1.42 3.16
N THR A 299 12.81 0.35 3.92
CA THR A 299 12.87 -1.02 3.39
C THR A 299 11.94 -1.96 4.14
N ASP A 300 11.70 -3.15 3.55
CA ASP A 300 11.11 -4.31 4.23
C ASP A 300 12.18 -5.37 4.43
N ILE A 301 12.14 -6.05 5.59
CA ILE A 301 13.03 -7.17 5.91
C ILE A 301 12.20 -8.30 6.52
N ILE A 302 12.41 -9.51 6.01
CA ILE A 302 11.79 -10.74 6.50
C ILE A 302 12.86 -11.58 7.18
N VAL A 303 12.71 -11.85 8.48
CA VAL A 303 13.57 -12.78 9.23
C VAL A 303 12.94 -14.17 9.31
N GLY A 304 13.80 -15.19 9.41
CA GLY A 304 13.36 -16.58 9.56
C GLY A 304 12.71 -17.14 8.30
N PHE A 305 13.13 -16.66 7.14
CA PHE A 305 12.78 -17.29 5.86
C PHE A 305 13.29 -18.75 5.83
N PRO A 306 12.58 -19.71 5.17
CA PRO A 306 13.02 -21.10 5.10
C PRO A 306 14.48 -21.25 4.68
N GLY A 307 15.27 -21.93 5.53
CA GLY A 307 16.69 -22.15 5.37
C GLY A 307 17.60 -20.98 5.70
N GLU A 308 17.10 -19.91 6.32
CA GLU A 308 17.94 -18.83 6.84
C GLU A 308 18.81 -19.35 7.99
N THR A 309 20.13 -19.29 7.83
CA THR A 309 21.11 -19.63 8.86
C THR A 309 21.42 -18.42 9.75
N GLU A 310 22.26 -18.63 10.77
CA GLU A 310 22.73 -17.51 11.60
C GLU A 310 23.62 -16.56 10.80
N GLU A 311 24.47 -17.10 9.92
CA GLU A 311 25.35 -16.31 9.06
C GLU A 311 24.52 -15.41 8.10
N ASP A 312 23.42 -15.91 7.56
CA ASP A 312 22.51 -15.10 6.71
C ASP A 312 21.87 -13.97 7.50
N PHE A 313 21.46 -14.26 8.74
CA PHE A 313 20.89 -13.25 9.62
C PHE A 313 21.92 -12.19 10.01
N GLN A 314 23.15 -12.58 10.34
CA GLN A 314 24.24 -11.65 10.63
C GLN A 314 24.58 -10.78 9.40
N ALA A 315 24.55 -11.34 8.19
CA ALA A 315 24.69 -10.55 6.96
C ALA A 315 23.57 -9.50 6.81
N THR A 316 22.35 -9.83 7.22
CA THR A 316 21.22 -8.88 7.22
C THR A 316 21.42 -7.76 8.25
N LEU A 317 21.90 -8.07 9.45
CA LEU A 317 22.25 -7.06 10.46
C LEU A 317 23.40 -6.16 10.00
N GLN A 318 24.41 -6.74 9.34
CA GLN A 318 25.52 -5.96 8.79
C GLN A 318 25.02 -5.00 7.69
N LEU A 319 24.11 -5.46 6.83
CA LEU A 319 23.52 -4.60 5.81
C LEU A 319 22.77 -3.39 6.42
N LEU A 320 22.02 -3.56 7.52
CA LEU A 320 21.39 -2.43 8.20
C LEU A 320 22.42 -1.39 8.63
N LYS A 321 23.52 -1.85 9.21
CA LYS A 321 24.63 -0.97 9.70
C LYS A 321 25.32 -0.25 8.55
N ASP A 322 25.50 -0.94 7.40
CA ASP A 322 26.16 -0.37 6.21
C ASP A 322 25.26 0.65 5.50
N VAL A 323 24.00 0.29 5.27
CA VAL A 323 23.05 1.11 4.50
C VAL A 323 22.47 2.23 5.34
N ARG A 324 22.19 1.96 6.64
CA ARG A 324 21.57 2.90 7.56
C ARG A 324 20.22 3.41 7.02
N TYR A 325 19.22 2.54 7.06
CA TYR A 325 17.86 2.91 6.68
C TYR A 325 17.23 3.88 7.67
N ASP A 326 16.46 4.84 7.17
CA ASP A 326 15.66 5.71 8.03
C ASP A 326 14.60 4.93 8.80
N MET A 327 14.03 3.90 8.15
CA MET A 327 13.10 2.96 8.77
C MET A 327 13.14 1.62 8.03
N ALA A 328 13.02 0.53 8.77
CA ALA A 328 12.75 -0.79 8.21
C ALA A 328 11.45 -1.36 8.77
N TYR A 329 10.56 -1.78 7.89
CA TYR A 329 9.42 -2.60 8.27
C TYR A 329 9.89 -4.05 8.38
N THR A 330 9.84 -4.59 9.59
CA THR A 330 10.43 -5.89 9.92
C THR A 330 9.36 -6.92 10.17
N PHE A 331 9.51 -8.09 9.57
CA PHE A 331 8.51 -9.15 9.60
C PHE A 331 9.15 -10.49 9.92
N ILE A 332 8.45 -11.32 10.70
CA ILE A 332 8.70 -12.75 10.77
C ILE A 332 8.10 -13.38 9.51
N TYR A 333 8.86 -14.27 8.85
CA TYR A 333 8.30 -15.08 7.78
C TYR A 333 7.11 -15.89 8.32
N SER A 334 5.98 -15.74 7.67
CA SER A 334 4.74 -16.48 7.93
C SER A 334 4.35 -17.30 6.71
N LYS A 335 4.07 -18.58 6.90
CA LYS A 335 3.61 -19.46 5.82
C LYS A 335 2.33 -18.91 5.19
N ARG A 336 2.26 -18.94 3.87
CA ARG A 336 1.05 -18.57 3.11
C ARG A 336 0.67 -19.70 2.18
N SER A 337 -0.48 -20.28 2.42
CA SER A 337 -1.02 -21.32 1.54
C SER A 337 -1.05 -20.86 0.08
N GLY A 338 -0.57 -21.71 -0.82
CA GLY A 338 -0.46 -21.40 -2.25
C GLY A 338 0.85 -20.73 -2.69
N THR A 339 1.80 -20.49 -1.76
CA THR A 339 3.13 -19.96 -2.11
C THR A 339 4.21 -21.04 -2.03
N PRO A 340 5.25 -21.01 -2.90
CA PRO A 340 6.35 -21.98 -2.86
C PRO A 340 7.06 -22.06 -1.51
N ALA A 341 7.31 -20.93 -0.85
CA ALA A 341 7.99 -20.90 0.43
C ALA A 341 7.23 -21.62 1.57
N ALA A 342 5.90 -21.76 1.45
CA ALA A 342 5.10 -22.46 2.46
C ALA A 342 5.38 -23.97 2.49
N THR A 343 5.89 -24.55 1.41
CA THR A 343 6.17 -25.98 1.24
C THR A 343 7.65 -26.32 1.34
N MET A 344 8.54 -25.33 1.59
CA MET A 344 9.95 -25.59 1.84
C MET A 344 10.15 -26.33 3.17
N ASP A 345 11.01 -27.32 3.20
CA ASP A 345 11.21 -28.21 4.36
C ASP A 345 11.99 -27.56 5.51
N ASP A 346 12.93 -26.68 5.20
CA ASP A 346 13.87 -26.06 6.13
C ASP A 346 13.30 -24.82 6.85
N GLN A 347 12.12 -24.97 7.44
CA GLN A 347 11.46 -23.90 8.20
C GLN A 347 12.23 -23.57 9.48
N VAL A 348 12.46 -22.27 9.71
CA VAL A 348 13.11 -21.77 10.91
C VAL A 348 12.15 -21.86 12.12
N PRO A 349 12.60 -22.32 13.30
CA PRO A 349 11.77 -22.36 14.51
C PRO A 349 11.25 -20.97 14.93
N GLU A 350 10.03 -20.91 15.45
CA GLU A 350 9.39 -19.63 15.81
C GLU A 350 10.17 -18.85 16.90
N GLU A 351 10.80 -19.56 17.84
CA GLU A 351 11.63 -18.93 18.87
C GLU A 351 12.83 -18.22 18.26
N VAL A 352 13.51 -18.85 17.31
CA VAL A 352 14.65 -18.24 16.59
C VAL A 352 14.20 -17.01 15.82
N LYS A 353 13.06 -17.09 15.10
CA LYS A 353 12.49 -15.96 14.37
C LYS A 353 12.21 -14.77 15.28
N ARG A 354 11.64 -15.02 16.48
CA ARG A 354 11.32 -13.95 17.45
C ARG A 354 12.58 -13.25 17.95
N VAL A 355 13.62 -14.04 18.29
CA VAL A 355 14.91 -13.48 18.73
C VAL A 355 15.53 -12.64 17.62
N ARG A 356 15.56 -13.15 16.39
CA ARG A 356 16.08 -12.42 15.22
C ARG A 356 15.31 -11.13 14.95
N LEU A 357 13.96 -11.19 15.02
CA LEU A 357 13.14 -9.99 14.84
C LEU A 357 13.46 -8.93 15.89
N GLN A 358 13.54 -9.31 17.17
CA GLN A 358 13.84 -8.35 18.24
C GLN A 358 15.22 -7.71 18.04
N THR A 359 16.25 -8.51 17.77
CA THR A 359 17.60 -8.02 17.52
C THR A 359 17.65 -7.05 16.31
N LEU A 360 16.94 -7.39 15.24
CA LEU A 360 16.83 -6.54 14.05
C LEU A 360 16.16 -5.19 14.37
N MET A 361 15.08 -5.24 15.13
CA MET A 361 14.35 -4.04 15.56
C MET A 361 15.20 -3.14 16.44
N ASP A 362 15.96 -3.71 17.38
CA ASP A 362 16.82 -2.94 18.29
C ASP A 362 17.90 -2.18 17.49
N VAL A 363 18.59 -2.86 16.57
CA VAL A 363 19.59 -2.23 15.70
C VAL A 363 18.96 -1.15 14.82
N GLN A 364 17.81 -1.41 14.21
CA GLN A 364 17.16 -0.42 13.35
C GLN A 364 16.65 0.78 14.15
N ASN A 365 16.14 0.59 15.34
CA ASN A 365 15.66 1.69 16.19
C ASN A 365 16.79 2.65 16.57
N GLU A 366 17.97 2.14 16.87
CA GLU A 366 19.15 2.95 17.12
C GLU A 366 19.52 3.78 15.88
N ILE A 367 19.61 3.13 14.72
CA ILE A 367 19.92 3.80 13.44
C ILE A 367 18.86 4.88 13.12
N SER A 368 17.57 4.58 13.27
CA SER A 368 16.49 5.53 13.00
C SER A 368 16.58 6.76 13.92
N TYR A 369 16.88 6.55 15.21
CA TYR A 369 17.08 7.64 16.15
C TYR A 369 18.27 8.52 15.77
N GLU A 370 19.42 7.92 15.43
CA GLU A 370 20.62 8.64 15.01
C GLU A 370 20.40 9.46 13.72
N LEU A 371 19.61 8.95 12.77
CA LEU A 371 19.27 9.65 11.53
C LEU A 371 18.23 10.76 11.73
N ASN A 372 17.35 10.63 12.70
CA ASN A 372 16.37 11.67 13.02
C ASN A 372 16.97 12.80 13.87
N LYS A 373 17.93 12.49 14.73
CA LYS A 373 18.52 13.46 15.68
C LYS A 373 19.04 14.76 15.03
N PRO A 374 19.70 14.72 13.85
CA PRO A 374 20.14 15.94 13.15
C PRO A 374 19.00 16.84 12.64
N MET A 375 17.76 16.39 12.64
CA MET A 375 16.61 17.23 12.28
C MET A 375 16.30 18.28 13.35
N GLU A 376 16.72 18.07 14.60
CA GLU A 376 16.53 19.04 15.67
C GLU A 376 17.20 20.37 15.33
N GLY A 377 16.51 21.48 15.57
CA GLY A 377 16.97 22.82 15.23
C GLY A 377 16.81 23.20 13.76
N GLN A 378 16.27 22.34 12.92
CA GLN A 378 16.00 22.62 11.51
C GLN A 378 14.51 22.85 11.25
N VAL A 379 14.20 23.48 10.11
CA VAL A 379 12.84 23.75 9.65
C VAL A 379 12.53 22.84 8.46
N PHE A 380 11.37 22.19 8.50
CA PHE A 380 10.88 21.35 7.42
C PHE A 380 9.45 21.73 7.04
N ASP A 381 9.17 21.76 5.75
CA ASP A 381 7.79 21.86 5.29
C ASP A 381 7.05 20.53 5.51
N ILE A 382 5.90 20.64 6.18
CA ILE A 382 5.01 19.53 6.44
C ILE A 382 3.63 19.80 5.83
N ILE A 383 2.96 18.76 5.33
CA ILE A 383 1.52 18.83 5.05
C ILE A 383 0.79 18.43 6.32
N VAL A 384 -0.13 19.28 6.77
CA VAL A 384 -0.97 19.03 7.95
C VAL A 384 -1.97 17.92 7.63
N GLU A 385 -1.94 16.81 8.38
CA GLU A 385 -2.84 15.66 8.19
C GLU A 385 -4.03 15.68 9.17
N GLY A 386 -3.94 16.43 10.27
CA GLY A 386 -5.01 16.64 11.23
C GLY A 386 -4.68 16.21 12.66
N PRO A 387 -5.72 15.91 13.48
CA PRO A 387 -5.55 15.52 14.87
C PRO A 387 -4.77 14.23 15.04
N SER A 388 -3.91 14.18 16.06
CA SER A 388 -3.21 12.96 16.43
C SER A 388 -4.19 11.92 16.97
N PRO A 389 -4.13 10.64 16.52
CA PRO A 389 -5.01 9.58 17.02
C PRO A 389 -4.78 9.21 18.50
N ARG A 390 -3.66 9.68 19.11
CA ARG A 390 -3.24 9.30 20.46
C ARG A 390 -3.26 10.45 21.46
N ASP A 391 -3.39 11.67 20.98
CA ASP A 391 -3.33 12.88 21.81
C ASP A 391 -4.18 13.97 21.17
N GLU A 392 -5.32 14.33 21.80
CA GLU A 392 -6.29 15.27 21.27
C GLU A 392 -5.78 16.72 21.23
N ASP A 393 -4.76 17.03 22.03
CA ASP A 393 -4.12 18.35 22.08
C ASP A 393 -3.03 18.51 21.04
N MET A 394 -2.72 17.44 20.29
CA MET A 394 -1.70 17.45 19.27
C MET A 394 -2.28 17.21 17.87
N TRP A 395 -1.70 17.89 16.90
CA TRP A 395 -1.89 17.62 15.49
C TRP A 395 -0.63 17.00 14.92
N PHE A 396 -0.71 16.48 13.72
CA PHE A 396 0.46 15.96 13.03
C PHE A 396 0.44 16.29 11.54
N GLY A 397 1.64 16.26 10.97
CA GLY A 397 1.86 16.34 9.53
C GLY A 397 3.08 15.51 9.13
N ARG A 398 3.36 15.46 7.85
CA ARG A 398 4.52 14.73 7.31
C ARG A 398 5.37 15.59 6.40
N THR A 399 6.69 15.41 6.55
CA THR A 399 7.69 15.97 5.62
C THR A 399 7.64 15.27 4.26
N SER A 400 8.33 15.80 3.25
CA SER A 400 8.55 15.11 1.96
C SER A 400 9.19 13.73 2.16
N GLY A 401 10.14 13.58 3.09
CA GLY A 401 10.74 12.30 3.48
C GLY A 401 9.84 11.37 4.30
N ASN A 402 8.53 11.66 4.42
CA ASN A 402 7.55 10.87 5.16
C ASN A 402 7.81 10.79 6.67
N LYS A 403 8.63 11.68 7.23
CA LYS A 403 8.84 11.78 8.69
C LYS A 403 7.63 12.46 9.33
N MET A 404 7.07 11.82 10.36
CA MET A 404 5.93 12.36 11.10
C MET A 404 6.41 13.44 12.07
N VAL A 405 5.73 14.58 12.06
CA VAL A 405 5.96 15.68 12.99
C VAL A 405 4.67 15.94 13.76
N LEU A 406 4.74 15.82 15.08
CA LEU A 406 3.68 16.19 16.02
C LEU A 406 3.90 17.64 16.46
N PHE A 407 2.83 18.42 16.54
CA PHE A 407 2.85 19.81 17.00
C PHE A 407 1.57 20.13 17.78
N PRO A 408 1.59 21.12 18.68
CA PRO A 408 0.39 21.54 19.40
C PRO A 408 -0.75 21.90 18.45
N LYS A 409 -1.97 21.53 18.80
CA LYS A 409 -3.17 21.87 18.05
C LYS A 409 -3.24 23.38 17.78
N ASP A 410 -3.47 23.75 16.52
CA ASP A 410 -3.65 25.14 16.11
C ASP A 410 -4.88 25.25 15.20
N ASP A 411 -5.96 25.79 15.74
CA ASP A 411 -7.24 25.92 15.03
C ASP A 411 -7.19 26.92 13.85
N SER A 412 -6.08 27.64 13.67
CA SER A 412 -5.87 28.50 12.48
C SER A 412 -5.38 27.73 11.25
N LEU A 413 -4.96 26.47 11.42
CA LEU A 413 -4.47 25.62 10.35
C LEU A 413 -5.58 24.78 9.71
N SER A 414 -5.40 24.49 8.44
CA SER A 414 -6.31 23.62 7.68
C SER A 414 -5.63 22.29 7.36
N ILE A 415 -6.41 21.19 7.37
CA ILE A 415 -5.94 19.89 6.89
C ILE A 415 -5.58 20.01 5.40
N GLY A 416 -4.41 19.50 5.01
CA GLY A 416 -3.86 19.65 3.67
C GLY A 416 -3.06 20.94 3.43
N GLU A 417 -2.92 21.79 4.44
CA GLU A 417 -2.06 22.97 4.35
C GLU A 417 -0.59 22.60 4.50
N THR A 418 0.26 23.19 3.66
CA THR A 418 1.72 23.05 3.77
C THR A 418 2.26 24.18 4.62
N VAL A 419 2.92 23.84 5.73
CA VAL A 419 3.43 24.80 6.70
C VAL A 419 4.87 24.46 7.13
N PRO A 420 5.72 25.48 7.38
CA PRO A 420 7.05 25.25 7.93
C PRO A 420 6.96 24.90 9.43
N SER A 421 7.61 23.80 9.81
CA SER A 421 7.71 23.33 11.19
C SER A 421 9.16 23.30 11.64
N TYR A 422 9.48 24.01 12.70
CA TYR A 422 10.76 23.91 13.40
C TYR A 422 10.77 22.67 14.28
N ILE A 423 11.78 21.81 14.16
CA ILE A 423 11.87 20.56 14.91
C ILE A 423 12.54 20.82 16.26
N ASP A 424 11.75 20.72 17.32
CA ASP A 424 12.22 20.92 18.70
C ASP A 424 12.90 19.66 19.25
N LYS A 425 12.36 18.48 18.91
CA LYS A 425 12.85 17.18 19.39
C LYS A 425 12.59 16.09 18.38
N ALA A 426 13.60 15.27 18.10
CA ALA A 426 13.47 14.09 17.27
C ALA A 426 13.59 12.80 18.09
N GLN A 427 12.72 11.84 17.82
CA GLN A 427 12.72 10.50 18.39
C GLN A 427 12.84 9.44 17.28
N THR A 428 12.91 8.17 17.66
CA THR A 428 13.03 7.06 16.70
C THR A 428 11.90 7.04 15.65
N TRP A 429 10.66 7.33 16.04
CA TRP A 429 9.46 7.15 15.20
C TRP A 429 8.76 8.45 14.83
N VAL A 430 9.02 9.52 15.57
CA VAL A 430 8.29 10.78 15.48
C VAL A 430 9.17 11.95 15.88
N CYS A 431 8.96 13.09 15.24
CA CYS A 431 9.53 14.36 15.63
C CYS A 431 8.45 15.22 16.32
N TYR A 432 8.86 16.10 17.19
CA TYR A 432 8.02 17.16 17.79
C TYR A 432 8.49 18.49 17.23
N GLY A 433 7.57 19.33 16.86
CA GLY A 433 7.91 20.61 16.27
C GLY A 433 6.93 21.72 16.64
N THR A 434 7.33 22.93 16.32
CA THR A 434 6.54 24.15 16.47
C THR A 434 6.33 24.77 15.08
N ILE A 435 5.08 25.06 14.73
CA ILE A 435 4.75 25.69 13.45
C ILE A 435 5.26 27.11 13.46
N GLN A 436 6.01 27.47 12.42
CA GLN A 436 6.48 28.85 12.21
C GLN A 436 5.42 29.62 11.43
N LYS A 437 4.81 30.60 12.10
CA LYS A 437 3.89 31.55 11.44
C LYS A 437 4.75 32.60 10.74
N GLY A 438 4.56 32.75 9.43
CA GLY A 438 5.21 33.79 8.65
C GLY A 438 4.77 35.20 9.04
#